data_1a33d371837da7c1f11fe4e4144ec5c8
#
_entry.id   1a33d371837da7c1f11fe4e4144ec5c8
#
_cell.length_a   1.000
_cell.length_b   1.000
_cell.length_c   1.000
_cell.angle_alpha   90.00
_cell.angle_beta   90.00
_cell.angle_gamma   90.00
#
_symmetry.space_group_name_H-M   'P 1'
#
loop_
_entity.id
_entity.type
_entity.pdbx_description
1 polymer ?
#
loop_
_entity_poly.entity_id
_entity_poly.type
_entity_poly.pdbx_seq_one_letter_code
_entity_poly.pdbx_strand_id
1 'polypeptide(L)'
;MASPIDDKMSPAERRAGVSLAAIFALRMLGLFLILPVFAVHAHGMPGGDNAAMVGMAIGAYGLTQAFLQIPFGTASDRFGRKPVIVFGLVLFVIGSVVAAMAQDVQMVIVGRVIQGAGAISAAVTALAADLTRDQHRTKIMAMIGSSIGLVFAISMVAAPLLYALIGMSGLFWLTAVLAVAAIFTVMFVVPAAPPVPRAIGRFSEVLGNGQLMRLNFGVFALHLMQTAMWVLVPAGLVRAGLPMVEHWKVYLPAVLLSFVVMVPAIIMAEKKGAMKRVFNSAIILLLLVQVGMYVEGGAGMWPLAILLTLFFVAFNVLEATQPSWISRVAPPHAKGTALGIYNTLQSIGLFLGGALGGWLVQNVGPGSVSLLGGGLAVVWLILASGMVAPATRRVAAA
;
A
#
# COMPACT_ATOMS: atom_id res chain seq x y z
N MET A 1 26.00 18.03 34.15
CA MET A 1 24.65 18.55 33.84
C MET A 1 24.34 18.17 32.39
N ALA A 2 23.48 17.21 32.17
CA ALA A 2 22.99 16.90 30.80
C ALA A 2 22.10 18.06 30.35
N SER A 3 22.39 18.66 29.18
CA SER A 3 21.54 19.69 28.59
C SER A 3 20.12 19.14 28.41
N PRO A 4 19.06 19.96 28.60
CA PRO A 4 17.70 19.49 28.36
C PRO A 4 17.62 18.94 26.94
N ILE A 5 17.19 17.69 26.80
CA ILE A 5 17.00 17.03 25.51
C ILE A 5 15.95 17.86 24.77
N ASP A 6 16.40 18.60 23.76
CA ASP A 6 15.48 19.39 22.91
C ASP A 6 14.50 18.43 22.24
N ASP A 7 13.26 18.39 22.76
CA ASP A 7 12.19 17.49 22.30
C ASP A 7 11.62 17.89 20.94
N LYS A 8 12.16 18.95 20.33
CA LYS A 8 11.78 19.41 18.99
C LYS A 8 12.66 18.76 17.92
N MET A 9 12.03 18.45 16.79
CA MET A 9 12.77 18.02 15.59
C MET A 9 13.68 19.16 15.10
N SER A 10 14.92 18.83 14.80
CA SER A 10 15.84 19.77 14.17
C SER A 10 15.35 20.16 12.75
N PRO A 11 15.75 21.33 12.23
CA PRO A 11 15.43 21.72 10.84
C PRO A 11 15.86 20.66 9.82
N ALA A 12 17.01 20.00 10.04
CA ALA A 12 17.50 18.93 9.17
C ALA A 12 16.62 17.69 9.23
N GLU A 13 16.18 17.25 10.42
CA GLU A 13 15.25 16.12 10.59
C GLU A 13 13.89 16.42 9.96
N ARG A 14 13.37 17.64 10.11
CA ARG A 14 12.12 18.05 9.49
C ARG A 14 12.24 18.05 7.97
N ARG A 15 13.35 18.61 7.42
CA ARG A 15 13.62 18.58 5.98
C ARG A 15 13.72 17.15 5.46
N ALA A 16 14.44 16.26 6.16
CA ALA A 16 14.53 14.84 5.81
C ALA A 16 13.13 14.19 5.81
N GLY A 17 12.35 14.36 6.88
CA GLY A 17 11.01 13.78 6.99
C GLY A 17 10.07 14.22 5.87
N VAL A 18 10.00 15.52 5.59
CA VAL A 18 9.13 16.08 4.53
C VAL A 18 9.57 15.60 3.15
N SER A 19 10.89 15.65 2.85
CA SER A 19 11.38 15.24 1.53
C SER A 19 11.23 13.74 1.28
N LEU A 20 11.46 12.89 2.28
CA LEU A 20 11.25 11.44 2.15
C LEU A 20 9.76 11.09 2.04
N ALA A 21 8.90 11.75 2.80
CA ALA A 21 7.44 11.62 2.64
C ALA A 21 7.00 12.05 1.23
N ALA A 22 7.56 13.14 0.69
CA ALA A 22 7.28 13.58 -0.68
C ALA A 22 7.73 12.56 -1.73
N ILE A 23 8.88 11.92 -1.58
CA ILE A 23 9.36 10.86 -2.50
C ILE A 23 8.39 9.67 -2.51
N PHE A 24 7.95 9.22 -1.32
CA PHE A 24 6.91 8.18 -1.23
C PHE A 24 5.60 8.64 -1.86
N ALA A 25 5.17 9.87 -1.57
CA ALA A 25 3.93 10.44 -2.11
C ALA A 25 3.95 10.49 -3.64
N LEU A 26 4.99 11.03 -4.26
CA LEU A 26 5.12 11.15 -5.71
C LEU A 26 5.11 9.77 -6.40
N ARG A 27 5.84 8.81 -5.84
CA ARG A 27 5.88 7.45 -6.37
C ARG A 27 4.52 6.74 -6.21
N MET A 28 3.90 6.83 -5.02
CA MET A 28 2.63 6.16 -4.74
C MET A 28 1.46 6.82 -5.48
N LEU A 29 1.51 8.13 -5.71
CA LEU A 29 0.52 8.81 -6.54
C LEU A 29 0.47 8.20 -7.95
N GLY A 30 1.62 8.05 -8.60
CA GLY A 30 1.68 7.40 -9.91
C GLY A 30 1.19 5.96 -9.90
N LEU A 31 1.42 5.21 -8.82
CA LEU A 31 0.93 3.84 -8.69
C LEU A 31 -0.60 3.79 -8.51
N PHE A 32 -1.13 4.61 -7.61
CA PHE A 32 -2.54 4.57 -7.23
C PHE A 32 -3.47 5.18 -8.29
N LEU A 33 -2.99 6.13 -9.12
CA LEU A 33 -3.77 6.70 -10.21
C LEU A 33 -4.23 5.67 -11.25
N ILE A 34 -3.53 4.56 -11.39
CA ILE A 34 -3.83 3.54 -12.39
C ILE A 34 -4.95 2.59 -11.92
N LEU A 35 -4.97 2.27 -10.62
CA LEU A 35 -5.82 1.23 -10.05
C LEU A 35 -7.33 1.39 -10.36
N PRO A 36 -7.96 2.57 -10.14
CA PRO A 36 -9.41 2.71 -10.29
C PRO A 36 -9.90 2.78 -11.74
N VAL A 37 -9.00 2.94 -12.70
CA VAL A 37 -9.37 3.18 -14.11
C VAL A 37 -8.86 2.09 -15.07
N PHE A 38 -7.79 1.37 -14.70
CA PHE A 38 -7.13 0.46 -15.63
C PHE A 38 -8.00 -0.70 -16.07
N ALA A 39 -8.73 -1.35 -15.15
CA ALA A 39 -9.57 -2.50 -15.49
C ALA A 39 -10.62 -2.18 -16.56
N VAL A 40 -11.22 -0.98 -16.50
CA VAL A 40 -12.19 -0.53 -17.51
C VAL A 40 -11.51 -0.15 -18.82
N HIS A 41 -10.38 0.58 -18.74
CA HIS A 41 -9.61 0.97 -19.93
C HIS A 41 -9.13 -0.24 -20.73
N ALA A 42 -8.67 -1.28 -20.04
CA ALA A 42 -8.10 -2.47 -20.66
C ALA A 42 -9.07 -3.19 -21.60
N HIS A 43 -10.39 -3.14 -21.36
CA HIS A 43 -11.38 -3.71 -22.27
C HIS A 43 -11.32 -3.14 -23.71
N GLY A 44 -10.79 -1.94 -23.90
CA GLY A 44 -10.56 -1.34 -25.22
C GLY A 44 -9.20 -1.69 -25.84
N MET A 45 -8.35 -2.50 -25.17
CA MET A 45 -7.02 -2.86 -25.64
C MET A 45 -6.97 -4.32 -26.13
N PRO A 46 -6.09 -4.67 -27.09
CA PRO A 46 -5.79 -6.05 -27.42
C PRO A 46 -5.36 -6.84 -26.17
N GLY A 47 -6.02 -7.97 -25.92
CA GLY A 47 -5.83 -8.80 -24.71
C GLY A 47 -6.65 -8.35 -23.49
N GLY A 48 -7.42 -7.27 -23.58
CA GLY A 48 -8.22 -6.75 -22.47
C GLY A 48 -9.51 -7.49 -22.18
N ASP A 49 -9.97 -8.33 -23.11
CA ASP A 49 -11.10 -9.25 -22.88
C ASP A 49 -10.73 -10.40 -21.93
N ASN A 50 -9.44 -10.62 -21.72
CA ASN A 50 -8.92 -11.62 -20.78
C ASN A 50 -8.72 -10.99 -19.40
N ALA A 51 -9.69 -11.21 -18.50
CA ALA A 51 -9.64 -10.68 -17.15
C ALA A 51 -8.39 -11.14 -16.35
N ALA A 52 -7.85 -12.33 -16.66
CA ALA A 52 -6.61 -12.81 -16.03
C ALA A 52 -5.41 -11.94 -16.44
N MET A 53 -5.31 -11.53 -17.70
CA MET A 53 -4.26 -10.62 -18.16
C MET A 53 -4.43 -9.22 -17.56
N VAL A 54 -5.65 -8.72 -17.47
CA VAL A 54 -5.95 -7.42 -16.82
C VAL A 54 -5.56 -7.46 -15.34
N GLY A 55 -5.95 -8.51 -14.63
CA GLY A 55 -5.55 -8.72 -13.24
C GLY A 55 -4.04 -8.86 -13.06
N MET A 56 -3.36 -9.55 -13.98
CA MET A 56 -1.90 -9.64 -13.99
C MET A 56 -1.27 -8.25 -14.17
N ALA A 57 -1.76 -7.43 -15.08
CA ALA A 57 -1.25 -6.07 -15.29
C ALA A 57 -1.40 -5.19 -14.03
N ILE A 58 -2.50 -5.34 -13.29
CA ILE A 58 -2.72 -4.65 -12.01
C ILE A 58 -1.71 -5.13 -10.96
N GLY A 59 -1.51 -6.46 -10.84
CA GLY A 59 -0.69 -7.08 -9.80
C GLY A 59 0.82 -7.15 -10.10
N ALA A 60 1.24 -7.12 -11.37
CA ALA A 60 2.62 -7.40 -11.80
C ALA A 60 3.69 -6.53 -11.12
N TYR A 61 3.36 -5.29 -10.81
CA TYR A 61 4.18 -4.39 -10.01
C TYR A 61 4.57 -5.01 -8.65
N GLY A 62 3.59 -5.63 -7.97
CA GLY A 62 3.83 -6.28 -6.67
C GLY A 62 4.78 -7.47 -6.75
N LEU A 63 4.77 -8.22 -7.85
CA LEU A 63 5.63 -9.39 -8.03
C LEU A 63 7.11 -9.03 -7.92
N THR A 64 7.57 -8.14 -8.77
CA THR A 64 8.98 -7.73 -8.80
C THR A 64 9.39 -6.94 -7.57
N GLN A 65 8.48 -6.13 -7.03
CA GLN A 65 8.71 -5.45 -5.76
C GLN A 65 8.93 -6.45 -4.62
N ALA A 66 8.15 -7.52 -4.54
CA ALA A 66 8.29 -8.55 -3.51
C ALA A 66 9.69 -9.19 -3.54
N PHE A 67 10.16 -9.58 -4.72
CA PHE A 67 11.47 -10.22 -4.88
C PHE A 67 12.64 -9.25 -4.65
N LEU A 68 12.50 -8.00 -5.08
CA LEU A 68 13.61 -7.04 -5.07
C LEU A 68 13.65 -6.14 -3.84
N GLN A 69 12.64 -6.17 -2.98
CA GLN A 69 12.60 -5.37 -1.75
C GLN A 69 13.82 -5.61 -0.85
N ILE A 70 14.17 -6.88 -0.61
CA ILE A 70 15.31 -7.27 0.22
C ILE A 70 16.64 -6.99 -0.49
N PRO A 71 16.87 -7.39 -1.76
CA PRO A 71 18.06 -7.02 -2.53
C PRO A 71 18.33 -5.50 -2.57
N PHE A 72 17.31 -4.69 -2.79
CA PHE A 72 17.47 -3.22 -2.77
C PHE A 72 17.82 -2.69 -1.38
N GLY A 73 17.24 -3.26 -0.33
CA GLY A 73 17.59 -2.95 1.05
C GLY A 73 19.08 -3.20 1.31
N THR A 74 19.57 -4.40 1.02
CA THR A 74 20.97 -4.80 1.21
C THR A 74 21.92 -4.04 0.29
N ALA A 75 21.56 -3.79 -0.97
CA ALA A 75 22.32 -2.97 -1.88
C ALA A 75 22.48 -1.54 -1.35
N SER A 76 21.42 -0.99 -0.75
CA SER A 76 21.45 0.36 -0.17
C SER A 76 22.33 0.46 1.08
N ASP A 77 22.53 -0.64 1.81
CA ASP A 77 23.50 -0.71 2.90
C ASP A 77 24.94 -0.71 2.38
N ARG A 78 25.20 -1.35 1.23
CA ARG A 78 26.54 -1.53 0.66
C ARG A 78 26.98 -0.38 -0.25
N PHE A 79 26.10 0.07 -1.14
CA PHE A 79 26.42 1.09 -2.17
C PHE A 79 25.95 2.50 -1.78
N GLY A 80 25.31 2.64 -0.61
CA GLY A 80 24.74 3.89 -0.13
C GLY A 80 23.26 4.06 -0.47
N ARG A 81 22.53 4.80 0.37
CA ARG A 81 21.08 4.96 0.29
C ARG A 81 20.64 5.67 -1.00
N LYS A 82 21.18 6.87 -1.22
CA LYS A 82 20.76 7.72 -2.34
C LYS A 82 21.01 7.10 -3.72
N PRO A 83 22.19 6.53 -4.04
CA PRO A 83 22.43 5.90 -5.34
C PRO A 83 21.44 4.78 -5.65
N VAL A 84 21.14 3.92 -4.66
CA VAL A 84 20.20 2.80 -4.85
C VAL A 84 18.76 3.29 -5.00
N ILE A 85 18.35 4.33 -4.24
CA ILE A 85 17.04 4.96 -4.41
C ILE A 85 16.90 5.57 -5.81
N VAL A 86 17.92 6.31 -6.27
CA VAL A 86 17.91 6.90 -7.63
C VAL A 86 17.85 5.82 -8.70
N PHE A 87 18.64 4.75 -8.58
CA PHE A 87 18.60 3.63 -9.51
C PHE A 87 17.21 2.98 -9.58
N GLY A 88 16.56 2.73 -8.43
CA GLY A 88 15.22 2.19 -8.39
C GLY A 88 14.17 3.14 -8.99
N LEU A 89 14.30 4.45 -8.78
CA LEU A 89 13.42 5.44 -9.40
C LEU A 89 13.62 5.52 -10.92
N VAL A 90 14.86 5.33 -11.42
CA VAL A 90 15.14 5.25 -12.87
C VAL A 90 14.44 4.03 -13.47
N LEU A 91 14.50 2.85 -12.82
CA LEU A 91 13.74 1.68 -13.27
C LEU A 91 12.24 1.96 -13.28
N PHE A 92 11.73 2.66 -12.27
CA PHE A 92 10.33 3.05 -12.20
C PHE A 92 9.94 4.00 -13.36
N VAL A 93 10.80 4.96 -13.72
CA VAL A 93 10.60 5.83 -14.90
C VAL A 93 10.55 5.01 -16.18
N ILE A 94 11.54 4.12 -16.40
CA ILE A 94 11.59 3.27 -17.60
C ILE A 94 10.31 2.43 -17.72
N GLY A 95 9.90 1.76 -16.64
CA GLY A 95 8.67 0.98 -16.64
C GLY A 95 7.42 1.82 -16.91
N SER A 96 7.38 3.07 -16.39
CA SER A 96 6.29 4.00 -16.66
C SER A 96 6.24 4.41 -18.14
N VAL A 97 7.38 4.68 -18.76
CA VAL A 97 7.47 5.01 -20.20
C VAL A 97 7.04 3.81 -21.05
N VAL A 98 7.51 2.60 -20.73
CA VAL A 98 7.09 1.38 -21.44
C VAL A 98 5.57 1.20 -21.35
N ALA A 99 4.98 1.37 -20.17
CA ALA A 99 3.53 1.28 -19.99
C ALA A 99 2.76 2.42 -20.70
N ALA A 100 3.34 3.63 -20.77
CA ALA A 100 2.75 4.75 -21.48
C ALA A 100 2.67 4.55 -23.01
N MET A 101 3.63 3.79 -23.55
CA MET A 101 3.72 3.46 -24.97
C MET A 101 3.01 2.15 -25.33
N ALA A 102 2.41 1.48 -24.34
CA ALA A 102 1.77 0.17 -24.54
C ALA A 102 0.56 0.27 -25.48
N GLN A 103 0.50 -0.65 -26.43
CA GLN A 103 -0.61 -0.81 -27.39
C GLN A 103 -1.50 -2.01 -27.03
N ASP A 104 -1.04 -2.88 -26.12
CA ASP A 104 -1.74 -4.05 -25.63
C ASP A 104 -1.50 -4.27 -24.13
N VAL A 105 -2.29 -5.14 -23.52
CA VAL A 105 -2.19 -5.44 -22.08
C VAL A 105 -0.87 -6.12 -21.74
N GLN A 106 -0.26 -6.89 -22.63
CA GLN A 106 1.02 -7.57 -22.39
C GLN A 106 2.15 -6.55 -22.19
N MET A 107 2.20 -5.52 -23.03
CA MET A 107 3.20 -4.47 -22.92
C MET A 107 2.99 -3.64 -21.62
N VAL A 108 1.74 -3.44 -21.18
CA VAL A 108 1.46 -2.87 -19.86
C VAL A 108 2.02 -3.75 -18.75
N ILE A 109 1.82 -5.08 -18.83
CA ILE A 109 2.40 -6.03 -17.84
C ILE A 109 3.93 -5.86 -17.77
N VAL A 110 4.61 -5.82 -18.92
CA VAL A 110 6.08 -5.60 -18.96
C VAL A 110 6.46 -4.28 -18.28
N GLY A 111 5.79 -3.19 -18.61
CA GLY A 111 6.02 -1.89 -17.96
C GLY A 111 5.83 -1.95 -16.44
N ARG A 112 4.78 -2.64 -15.97
CA ARG A 112 4.48 -2.84 -14.54
C ARG A 112 5.52 -3.69 -13.82
N VAL A 113 6.02 -4.74 -14.47
CA VAL A 113 7.14 -5.56 -13.96
C VAL A 113 8.40 -4.70 -13.77
N ILE A 114 8.74 -3.87 -14.76
CA ILE A 114 9.91 -2.96 -14.68
C ILE A 114 9.68 -1.91 -13.59
N GLN A 115 8.48 -1.31 -13.49
CA GLN A 115 8.14 -0.37 -12.41
C GLN A 115 8.35 -0.98 -11.02
N GLY A 116 7.86 -2.22 -10.82
CA GLY A 116 7.98 -2.93 -9.55
C GLY A 116 9.43 -3.29 -9.21
N ALA A 117 10.30 -3.46 -10.22
CA ALA A 117 11.73 -3.67 -10.01
C ALA A 117 12.41 -2.47 -9.32
N GLY A 118 11.81 -1.28 -9.37
CA GLY A 118 12.23 -0.12 -8.58
C GLY A 118 11.81 -0.19 -7.10
N ALA A 119 12.14 -1.27 -6.38
CA ALA A 119 11.71 -1.58 -5.02
C ALA A 119 12.43 -0.74 -3.94
N ILE A 120 12.28 0.58 -3.98
CA ILE A 120 13.02 1.53 -3.13
C ILE A 120 12.52 1.66 -1.68
N SER A 121 11.36 1.08 -1.34
CA SER A 121 10.69 1.32 -0.04
C SER A 121 11.60 1.01 1.16
N ALA A 122 12.35 -0.11 1.13
CA ALA A 122 13.29 -0.46 2.18
C ALA A 122 14.45 0.55 2.29
N ALA A 123 15.01 0.98 1.15
CA ALA A 123 16.12 1.93 1.12
C ALA A 123 15.69 3.33 1.63
N VAL A 124 14.50 3.80 1.26
CA VAL A 124 13.95 5.10 1.72
C VAL A 124 13.63 5.06 3.21
N THR A 125 13.01 3.99 3.70
CA THR A 125 12.72 3.82 5.13
C THR A 125 14.02 3.76 5.95
N ALA A 126 15.03 3.07 5.43
CA ALA A 126 16.35 3.04 6.05
C ALA A 126 17.02 4.43 6.06
N LEU A 127 16.96 5.18 4.96
CA LEU A 127 17.46 6.54 4.90
C LEU A 127 16.75 7.46 5.90
N ALA A 128 15.44 7.30 6.06
CA ALA A 128 14.68 8.04 7.06
C ALA A 128 15.19 7.76 8.49
N ALA A 129 15.47 6.49 8.79
CA ALA A 129 16.05 6.10 10.07
C ALA A 129 17.46 6.66 10.28
N ASP A 130 18.28 6.72 9.22
CA ASP A 130 19.67 7.24 9.28
C ASP A 130 19.74 8.74 9.49
N LEU A 131 18.75 9.49 9.00
CA LEU A 131 18.68 10.95 9.08
C LEU A 131 17.95 11.47 10.32
N THR A 132 17.52 10.56 11.23
CA THR A 132 16.63 10.95 12.34
C THR A 132 17.08 10.33 13.65
N ARG A 133 17.13 11.13 14.72
CA ARG A 133 17.35 10.64 16.08
C ARG A 133 16.25 9.64 16.48
N ASP A 134 16.60 8.66 17.29
CA ASP A 134 15.69 7.57 17.69
C ASP A 134 14.36 8.07 18.27
N GLN A 135 14.39 9.16 19.04
CA GLN A 135 13.20 9.77 19.64
C GLN A 135 12.21 10.36 18.62
N HIS A 136 12.69 10.76 17.42
CA HIS A 136 11.87 11.36 16.37
C HIS A 136 11.56 10.40 15.21
N ARG A 137 12.20 9.22 15.17
CA ARG A 137 12.02 8.23 14.10
C ARG A 137 10.56 7.84 13.89
N THR A 138 9.81 7.64 14.98
CA THR A 138 8.38 7.32 14.91
C THR A 138 7.57 8.44 14.27
N LYS A 139 7.91 9.71 14.53
CA LYS A 139 7.22 10.86 13.92
C LYS A 139 7.44 10.90 12.40
N ILE A 140 8.66 10.65 11.94
CA ILE A 140 8.98 10.63 10.49
C ILE A 140 8.32 9.44 9.79
N MET A 141 8.33 8.24 10.40
CA MET A 141 7.62 7.09 9.84
C MET A 141 6.10 7.35 9.74
N ALA A 142 5.52 8.04 10.73
CA ALA A 142 4.14 8.46 10.67
C ALA A 142 3.87 9.50 9.55
N MET A 143 4.79 10.44 9.31
CA MET A 143 4.68 11.38 8.19
C MET A 143 4.68 10.64 6.84
N ILE A 144 5.58 9.68 6.65
CA ILE A 144 5.63 8.85 5.44
C ILE A 144 4.33 8.06 5.28
N GLY A 145 3.88 7.35 6.32
CA GLY A 145 2.64 6.58 6.29
C GLY A 145 1.41 7.44 5.99
N SER A 146 1.31 8.62 6.63
CA SER A 146 0.21 9.57 6.38
C SER A 146 0.23 10.11 4.95
N SER A 147 1.42 10.35 4.38
CA SER A 147 1.53 10.81 2.99
C SER A 147 1.03 9.75 2.00
N ILE A 148 1.28 8.47 2.25
CA ILE A 148 0.79 7.36 1.42
C ILE A 148 -0.74 7.31 1.48
N GLY A 149 -1.34 7.38 2.66
CA GLY A 149 -2.80 7.38 2.84
C GLY A 149 -3.47 8.56 2.18
N LEU A 150 -2.90 9.76 2.32
CA LEU A 150 -3.41 10.98 1.67
C LEU A 150 -3.36 10.86 0.15
N VAL A 151 -2.25 10.38 -0.39
CA VAL A 151 -2.06 10.20 -1.84
C VAL A 151 -3.00 9.13 -2.38
N PHE A 152 -3.24 8.06 -1.64
CA PHE A 152 -4.25 7.07 -2.01
C PHE A 152 -5.64 7.72 -2.15
N ALA A 153 -6.06 8.51 -1.16
CA ALA A 153 -7.34 9.21 -1.20
C ALA A 153 -7.43 10.18 -2.40
N ILE A 154 -6.38 10.98 -2.62
CA ILE A 154 -6.31 11.90 -3.77
C ILE A 154 -6.39 11.13 -5.09
N SER A 155 -5.68 10.01 -5.21
CA SER A 155 -5.66 9.20 -6.42
C SER A 155 -7.03 8.65 -6.79
N MET A 156 -7.82 8.21 -5.80
CA MET A 156 -9.17 7.68 -6.03
C MET A 156 -10.09 8.70 -6.69
N VAL A 157 -9.91 9.97 -6.37
CA VAL A 157 -10.70 11.07 -6.93
C VAL A 157 -10.10 11.60 -8.23
N ALA A 158 -8.79 11.79 -8.23
CA ALA A 158 -8.08 12.40 -9.36
C ALA A 158 -7.99 11.46 -10.58
N ALA A 159 -7.88 10.14 -10.36
CA ALA A 159 -7.65 9.20 -11.44
C ALA A 159 -8.75 9.20 -12.53
N PRO A 160 -10.05 9.11 -12.22
CA PRO A 160 -11.08 9.18 -13.24
C PRO A 160 -11.09 10.52 -13.99
N LEU A 161 -10.85 11.63 -13.28
CA LEU A 161 -10.83 12.98 -13.85
C LEU A 161 -9.61 13.16 -14.77
N LEU A 162 -8.43 12.79 -14.30
CA LEU A 162 -7.21 12.86 -15.11
C LEU A 162 -7.27 11.90 -16.31
N TYR A 163 -7.82 10.70 -16.11
CA TYR A 163 -8.04 9.77 -17.21
C TYR A 163 -8.90 10.38 -18.33
N ALA A 164 -9.96 11.11 -17.98
CA ALA A 164 -10.81 11.80 -18.95
C ALA A 164 -10.05 12.88 -19.74
N LEU A 165 -9.04 13.51 -19.13
CA LEU A 165 -8.27 14.60 -19.74
C LEU A 165 -7.09 14.12 -20.59
N ILE A 166 -6.33 13.14 -20.09
CA ILE A 166 -5.03 12.72 -20.67
C ILE A 166 -4.98 11.25 -21.05
N GLY A 167 -6.05 10.47 -20.80
CA GLY A 167 -6.09 9.04 -21.08
C GLY A 167 -5.15 8.20 -20.22
N MET A 168 -5.09 6.89 -20.49
CA MET A 168 -4.23 5.96 -19.74
C MET A 168 -2.74 6.19 -20.02
N SER A 169 -2.38 6.39 -21.29
CA SER A 169 -1.01 6.75 -21.68
C SER A 169 -0.53 7.99 -20.95
N GLY A 170 -1.37 9.05 -20.89
CA GLY A 170 -1.07 10.28 -20.16
C GLY A 170 -0.87 10.06 -18.65
N LEU A 171 -1.65 9.16 -18.03
CA LEU A 171 -1.44 8.79 -16.62
C LEU A 171 -0.07 8.11 -16.40
N PHE A 172 0.36 7.22 -17.29
CA PHE A 172 1.68 6.61 -17.18
C PHE A 172 2.82 7.61 -17.44
N TRP A 173 2.64 8.55 -18.39
CA TRP A 173 3.58 9.67 -18.58
C TRP A 173 3.65 10.57 -17.34
N LEU A 174 2.52 10.91 -16.74
CA LEU A 174 2.49 11.64 -15.47
C LEU A 174 3.25 10.90 -14.38
N THR A 175 3.08 9.58 -14.29
CA THR A 175 3.81 8.72 -13.34
C THR A 175 5.31 8.80 -13.57
N ALA A 176 5.78 8.79 -14.82
CA ALA A 176 7.19 8.97 -15.16
C ALA A 176 7.73 10.35 -14.72
N VAL A 177 6.97 11.41 -14.99
CA VAL A 177 7.34 12.79 -14.59
C VAL A 177 7.44 12.91 -13.06
N LEU A 178 6.47 12.34 -12.32
CA LEU A 178 6.49 12.34 -10.86
C LEU A 178 7.69 11.57 -10.30
N ALA A 179 8.08 10.46 -10.94
CA ALA A 179 9.27 9.70 -10.54
C ALA A 179 10.57 10.47 -10.83
N VAL A 180 10.65 11.21 -11.94
CA VAL A 180 11.76 12.13 -12.23
C VAL A 180 11.82 13.23 -11.17
N ALA A 181 10.70 13.83 -10.79
CA ALA A 181 10.66 14.81 -9.70
C ALA A 181 11.14 14.22 -8.36
N ALA A 182 10.81 12.95 -8.09
CA ALA A 182 11.33 12.24 -6.92
C ALA A 182 12.85 12.05 -6.99
N ILE A 183 13.43 11.74 -8.16
CA ILE A 183 14.90 11.68 -8.36
C ILE A 183 15.56 13.02 -8.00
N PHE A 184 15.03 14.11 -8.54
CA PHE A 184 15.55 15.46 -8.20
C PHE A 184 15.43 15.74 -6.70
N THR A 185 14.34 15.34 -6.06
CA THR A 185 14.16 15.49 -4.61
C THR A 185 15.23 14.71 -3.83
N VAL A 186 15.51 13.45 -4.23
CA VAL A 186 16.57 12.63 -3.60
C VAL A 186 17.94 13.28 -3.75
N MET A 187 18.25 13.77 -4.94
CA MET A 187 19.59 14.29 -5.25
C MET A 187 19.86 15.63 -4.56
N PHE A 188 18.91 16.55 -4.59
CA PHE A 188 19.14 17.96 -4.22
C PHE A 188 18.48 18.38 -2.91
N VAL A 189 17.40 17.73 -2.47
CA VAL A 189 16.63 18.14 -1.28
C VAL A 189 16.97 17.29 -0.07
N VAL A 190 17.05 15.96 -0.24
CA VAL A 190 17.34 15.05 0.89
C VAL A 190 18.77 15.25 1.39
N PRO A 191 19.00 15.41 2.72
CA PRO A 191 20.34 15.47 3.29
C PRO A 191 21.17 14.20 3.02
N ALA A 192 22.50 14.30 3.03
CA ALA A 192 23.38 13.14 3.02
C ALA A 192 23.30 12.42 4.37
N ALA A 193 23.18 11.09 4.36
CA ALA A 193 23.23 10.30 5.58
C ALA A 193 24.69 9.94 5.90
N PRO A 194 25.12 10.03 7.17
CA PRO A 194 26.41 9.50 7.58
C PRO A 194 26.42 7.96 7.45
N PRO A 195 27.59 7.34 7.18
CA PRO A 195 27.71 5.89 7.20
C PRO A 195 27.49 5.39 8.64
N VAL A 196 26.47 4.59 8.85
CA VAL A 196 26.16 4.01 10.16
C VAL A 196 26.40 2.50 10.12
N PRO A 197 27.27 1.93 10.98
CA PRO A 197 27.40 0.50 11.14
C PRO A 197 26.07 -0.10 11.65
N ARG A 198 25.58 -1.17 11.04
CA ARG A 198 24.28 -1.77 11.42
C ARG A 198 24.40 -3.21 11.84
N ALA A 199 23.70 -3.52 12.94
CA ALA A 199 23.34 -4.88 13.27
C ALA A 199 22.10 -5.26 12.42
N ILE A 200 22.25 -6.24 11.54
CA ILE A 200 21.13 -6.81 10.77
C ILE A 200 20.44 -7.85 11.68
N GLY A 201 19.17 -7.63 11.98
CA GLY A 201 18.37 -8.63 12.69
C GLY A 201 18.30 -9.94 11.88
N ARG A 202 18.32 -11.07 12.54
CA ARG A 202 18.25 -12.38 11.87
C ARG A 202 16.83 -12.62 11.34
N PHE A 203 16.70 -12.98 10.06
CA PHE A 203 15.42 -13.33 9.45
C PHE A 203 14.71 -14.47 10.21
N SER A 204 15.48 -15.48 10.68
CA SER A 204 14.95 -16.61 11.44
C SER A 204 14.25 -16.19 12.74
N GLU A 205 14.71 -15.14 13.39
CA GLU A 205 14.10 -14.60 14.61
C GLU A 205 12.71 -13.99 14.35
N VAL A 206 12.55 -13.30 13.23
CA VAL A 206 11.27 -12.72 12.82
C VAL A 206 10.31 -13.82 12.33
N LEU A 207 10.79 -14.73 11.50
CA LEU A 207 9.98 -15.84 10.96
C LEU A 207 9.57 -16.84 12.05
N GLY A 208 10.38 -17.04 13.09
CA GLY A 208 10.04 -17.86 14.25
C GLY A 208 9.03 -17.22 15.21
N ASN A 209 8.74 -15.93 15.07
CA ASN A 209 7.79 -15.23 15.94
C ASN A 209 6.36 -15.36 15.42
N GLY A 210 5.55 -16.21 16.05
CA GLY A 210 4.18 -16.48 15.64
C GLY A 210 3.27 -15.25 15.64
N GLN A 211 3.50 -14.24 16.49
CA GLN A 211 2.74 -12.98 16.45
C GLN A 211 3.05 -12.15 15.21
N LEU A 212 4.33 -12.06 14.83
CA LEU A 212 4.74 -11.37 13.62
C LEU A 212 4.21 -12.09 12.37
N MET A 213 4.22 -13.43 12.36
CA MET A 213 3.70 -14.20 11.23
C MET A 213 2.18 -14.03 11.05
N ARG A 214 1.41 -13.91 12.13
CA ARG A 214 -0.03 -13.60 12.06
C ARG A 214 -0.30 -12.21 11.48
N LEU A 215 0.51 -11.21 11.87
CA LEU A 215 0.42 -9.86 11.29
C LEU A 215 0.84 -9.84 9.82
N ASN A 216 1.87 -10.60 9.47
CA ASN A 216 2.35 -10.78 8.11
C ASN A 216 1.29 -11.45 7.21
N PHE A 217 0.58 -12.46 7.72
CA PHE A 217 -0.58 -13.01 7.02
C PHE A 217 -1.67 -11.95 6.81
N GLY A 218 -1.89 -11.11 7.83
CA GLY A 218 -2.89 -10.04 7.77
C GLY A 218 -2.63 -9.04 6.66
N VAL A 219 -1.40 -8.55 6.51
CA VAL A 219 -1.08 -7.60 5.43
C VAL A 219 -1.16 -8.24 4.06
N PHE A 220 -0.74 -9.49 3.94
CA PHE A 220 -0.89 -10.28 2.72
C PHE A 220 -2.37 -10.39 2.30
N ALA A 221 -3.23 -10.86 3.21
CA ALA A 221 -4.66 -11.03 2.96
C ALA A 221 -5.36 -9.71 2.64
N LEU A 222 -5.04 -8.63 3.39
CA LEU A 222 -5.60 -7.30 3.18
C LEU A 222 -5.34 -6.77 1.77
N HIS A 223 -4.09 -6.85 1.33
CA HIS A 223 -3.69 -6.32 0.02
C HIS A 223 -4.08 -7.23 -1.14
N LEU A 224 -4.19 -8.54 -0.90
CA LEU A 224 -4.77 -9.46 -1.87
C LEU A 224 -6.24 -9.08 -2.13
N MET A 225 -7.03 -8.93 -1.08
CA MET A 225 -8.44 -8.52 -1.21
C MET A 225 -8.58 -7.14 -1.86
N GLN A 226 -7.72 -6.17 -1.49
CA GLN A 226 -7.74 -4.83 -2.08
C GLN A 226 -7.47 -4.86 -3.58
N THR A 227 -6.44 -5.58 -4.03
CA THR A 227 -6.08 -5.59 -5.46
C THR A 227 -7.10 -6.38 -6.27
N ALA A 228 -7.61 -7.50 -5.74
CA ALA A 228 -8.67 -8.25 -6.37
C ALA A 228 -9.96 -7.42 -6.53
N MET A 229 -10.27 -6.57 -5.56
CA MET A 229 -11.41 -5.63 -5.64
C MET A 229 -11.27 -4.66 -6.83
N TRP A 230 -10.06 -4.21 -7.18
CA TRP A 230 -9.85 -3.31 -8.32
C TRP A 230 -10.08 -3.96 -9.69
N VAL A 231 -10.13 -5.30 -9.75
CA VAL A 231 -10.58 -6.02 -10.95
C VAL A 231 -12.12 -5.95 -11.08
N LEU A 232 -12.85 -5.93 -9.95
CA LEU A 232 -14.31 -6.05 -9.91
C LEU A 232 -15.05 -4.71 -9.88
N VAL A 233 -14.64 -3.82 -8.97
CA VAL A 233 -15.45 -2.63 -8.59
C VAL A 233 -15.58 -1.65 -9.74
N PRO A 234 -14.52 -1.26 -10.47
CA PRO A 234 -14.68 -0.32 -11.58
C PRO A 234 -15.63 -0.85 -12.66
N ALA A 235 -15.48 -2.12 -13.06
CA ALA A 235 -16.37 -2.77 -14.01
C ALA A 235 -17.82 -2.91 -13.48
N GLY A 236 -17.96 -3.14 -12.17
CA GLY A 236 -19.26 -3.17 -11.48
C GLY A 236 -19.98 -1.84 -11.55
N LEU A 237 -19.29 -0.73 -11.30
CA LEU A 237 -19.87 0.62 -11.38
C LEU A 237 -20.31 0.97 -12.81
N VAL A 238 -19.53 0.59 -13.83
CA VAL A 238 -19.91 0.77 -15.24
C VAL A 238 -21.18 -0.04 -15.54
N ARG A 239 -21.24 -1.31 -15.13
CA ARG A 239 -22.46 -2.13 -15.33
C ARG A 239 -23.68 -1.57 -14.59
N ALA A 240 -23.47 -0.91 -13.45
CA ALA A 240 -24.53 -0.22 -12.70
C ALA A 240 -24.95 1.14 -13.32
N GLY A 241 -24.42 1.48 -14.49
CA GLY A 241 -24.76 2.70 -15.26
C GLY A 241 -23.95 3.93 -14.90
N LEU A 242 -22.90 3.82 -14.08
CA LEU A 242 -22.02 4.95 -13.74
C LEU A 242 -20.81 4.99 -14.69
N PRO A 243 -20.69 6.00 -15.58
CA PRO A 243 -19.55 6.15 -16.45
C PRO A 243 -18.25 6.27 -15.65
N MET A 244 -17.13 5.75 -16.19
CA MET A 244 -15.83 5.73 -15.49
C MET A 244 -15.39 7.13 -15.03
N VAL A 245 -15.64 8.16 -15.81
CA VAL A 245 -15.30 9.55 -15.47
C VAL A 245 -16.06 10.07 -14.25
N GLU A 246 -17.17 9.42 -13.88
CA GLU A 246 -17.99 9.76 -12.72
C GLU A 246 -17.74 8.89 -11.49
N HIS A 247 -16.86 7.89 -11.56
CA HIS A 247 -16.54 7.01 -10.44
C HIS A 247 -16.08 7.75 -9.19
N TRP A 248 -15.48 8.94 -9.35
CA TRP A 248 -15.12 9.81 -8.23
C TRP A 248 -16.30 10.16 -7.33
N LYS A 249 -17.54 10.19 -7.86
CA LYS A 249 -18.78 10.45 -7.08
C LYS A 249 -19.03 9.34 -6.04
N VAL A 250 -18.54 8.14 -6.27
CA VAL A 250 -18.58 7.01 -5.33
C VAL A 250 -17.31 6.95 -4.50
N TYR A 251 -16.14 7.08 -5.12
CA TYR A 251 -14.85 6.94 -4.43
C TYR A 251 -14.61 8.04 -3.40
N LEU A 252 -14.93 9.31 -3.72
CA LEU A 252 -14.71 10.43 -2.79
C LEU A 252 -15.51 10.28 -1.49
N PRO A 253 -16.84 10.11 -1.51
CA PRO A 253 -17.60 9.88 -0.27
C PRO A 253 -17.13 8.64 0.49
N ALA A 254 -16.84 7.53 -0.21
CA ALA A 254 -16.40 6.29 0.40
C ALA A 254 -15.08 6.48 1.18
N VAL A 255 -14.11 7.15 0.57
CA VAL A 255 -12.81 7.42 1.21
C VAL A 255 -12.95 8.43 2.36
N LEU A 256 -13.69 9.53 2.17
CA LEU A 256 -13.90 10.52 3.24
C LEU A 256 -14.60 9.93 4.45
N LEU A 257 -15.69 9.19 4.24
CA LEU A 257 -16.42 8.52 5.33
C LEU A 257 -15.54 7.49 6.03
N SER A 258 -14.70 6.76 5.27
CA SER A 258 -13.78 5.80 5.86
C SER A 258 -12.78 6.46 6.82
N PHE A 259 -12.24 7.63 6.50
CA PHE A 259 -11.36 8.38 7.41
C PHE A 259 -12.09 8.91 8.65
N VAL A 260 -13.34 9.37 8.49
CA VAL A 260 -14.17 9.82 9.63
C VAL A 260 -14.36 8.68 10.64
N VAL A 261 -14.59 7.45 10.18
CA VAL A 261 -14.74 6.28 11.06
C VAL A 261 -13.38 5.76 11.56
N MET A 262 -12.33 5.81 10.73
CA MET A 262 -10.99 5.34 11.09
C MET A 262 -10.41 6.10 12.29
N VAL A 263 -10.53 7.43 12.32
CA VAL A 263 -9.90 8.24 13.38
C VAL A 263 -10.38 7.88 14.79
N PRO A 264 -11.69 7.80 15.10
CA PRO A 264 -12.16 7.31 16.39
C PRO A 264 -11.76 5.88 16.70
N ALA A 265 -11.74 4.99 15.69
CA ALA A 265 -11.33 3.59 15.86
C ALA A 265 -9.86 3.50 16.29
N ILE A 266 -8.96 4.28 15.66
CA ILE A 266 -7.54 4.34 16.02
C ILE A 266 -7.37 4.92 17.43
N ILE A 267 -8.09 5.99 17.76
CA ILE A 267 -8.05 6.58 19.12
C ILE A 267 -8.47 5.52 20.15
N MET A 268 -9.51 4.76 19.88
CA MET A 268 -9.99 3.69 20.74
C MET A 268 -8.94 2.57 20.86
N ALA A 269 -8.33 2.17 19.75
CA ALA A 269 -7.27 1.17 19.71
C ALA A 269 -6.04 1.57 20.54
N GLU A 270 -5.53 2.79 20.32
CA GLU A 270 -4.27 3.26 20.88
C GLU A 270 -4.40 3.77 22.31
N LYS A 271 -5.39 4.63 22.60
CA LYS A 271 -5.54 5.29 23.91
C LYS A 271 -6.30 4.46 24.92
N LYS A 272 -7.30 3.68 24.48
CA LYS A 272 -8.14 2.87 25.39
C LYS A 272 -7.69 1.40 25.49
N GLY A 273 -6.57 1.03 24.89
CA GLY A 273 -6.05 -0.34 24.92
C GLY A 273 -6.94 -1.38 24.20
N ALA A 274 -7.81 -0.91 23.30
CA ALA A 274 -8.75 -1.79 22.60
C ALA A 274 -8.23 -2.31 21.26
N MET A 275 -6.90 -2.30 21.04
CA MET A 275 -6.25 -2.65 19.79
C MET A 275 -6.78 -3.95 19.19
N LYS A 276 -6.81 -5.04 19.97
CA LYS A 276 -7.28 -6.36 19.50
C LYS A 276 -8.77 -6.33 19.10
N ARG A 277 -9.61 -5.63 19.88
CA ARG A 277 -11.05 -5.52 19.58
C ARG A 277 -11.27 -4.77 18.28
N VAL A 278 -10.65 -3.60 18.11
CA VAL A 278 -10.75 -2.79 16.88
C VAL A 278 -10.24 -3.56 15.68
N PHE A 279 -9.11 -4.24 15.82
CA PHE A 279 -8.50 -5.06 14.77
C PHE A 279 -9.44 -6.20 14.31
N ASN A 280 -9.94 -6.99 15.27
CA ASN A 280 -10.85 -8.09 14.95
C ASN A 280 -12.20 -7.60 14.38
N SER A 281 -12.74 -6.48 14.90
CA SER A 281 -13.97 -5.88 14.33
C SER A 281 -13.77 -5.43 12.89
N ALA A 282 -12.59 -4.91 12.53
CA ALA A 282 -12.30 -4.54 11.16
C ALA A 282 -12.18 -5.78 10.24
N ILE A 283 -11.61 -6.91 10.72
CA ILE A 283 -11.59 -8.18 9.95
C ILE A 283 -13.02 -8.72 9.76
N ILE A 284 -13.86 -8.68 10.80
CA ILE A 284 -15.26 -9.07 10.71
C ILE A 284 -15.99 -8.20 9.68
N LEU A 285 -15.75 -6.89 9.70
CA LEU A 285 -16.32 -5.98 8.72
C LEU A 285 -15.89 -6.32 7.29
N LEU A 286 -14.61 -6.67 7.06
CA LEU A 286 -14.15 -7.17 5.76
C LEU A 286 -14.88 -8.44 5.34
N LEU A 287 -15.07 -9.39 6.26
CA LEU A 287 -15.83 -10.61 5.98
C LEU A 287 -17.26 -10.29 5.56
N LEU A 288 -17.95 -9.42 6.30
CA LEU A 288 -19.32 -8.98 5.97
C LEU A 288 -19.39 -8.30 4.60
N VAL A 289 -18.38 -7.47 4.28
CA VAL A 289 -18.28 -6.85 2.95
C VAL A 289 -18.12 -7.89 1.86
N GLN A 290 -17.28 -8.91 2.04
CA GLN A 290 -17.10 -9.98 1.05
C GLN A 290 -18.38 -10.79 0.85
N VAL A 291 -19.11 -11.10 1.94
CA VAL A 291 -20.42 -11.74 1.87
C VAL A 291 -21.43 -10.86 1.12
N GLY A 292 -21.47 -9.55 1.46
CA GLY A 292 -22.34 -8.60 0.76
C GLY A 292 -22.04 -8.52 -0.73
N MET A 293 -20.76 -8.40 -1.12
CA MET A 293 -20.36 -8.38 -2.53
C MET A 293 -20.72 -9.67 -3.28
N TYR A 294 -20.67 -10.82 -2.61
CA TYR A 294 -21.07 -12.10 -3.19
C TYR A 294 -22.60 -12.16 -3.41
N VAL A 295 -23.39 -11.78 -2.41
CA VAL A 295 -24.87 -11.85 -2.45
C VAL A 295 -25.45 -10.84 -3.43
N GLU A 296 -24.95 -9.60 -3.38
CA GLU A 296 -25.45 -8.52 -4.24
C GLU A 296 -25.08 -8.69 -5.72
N GLY A 297 -24.02 -9.45 -6.04
CA GLY A 297 -23.66 -9.84 -7.40
C GLY A 297 -23.51 -8.70 -8.42
N GLY A 298 -23.44 -7.45 -7.96
CA GLY A 298 -23.45 -6.24 -8.81
C GLY A 298 -24.84 -5.67 -9.05
N ALA A 299 -25.81 -5.92 -8.17
CA ALA A 299 -27.24 -5.57 -8.28
C ALA A 299 -27.54 -4.05 -8.36
N GLY A 300 -26.55 -3.17 -8.25
CA GLY A 300 -26.77 -1.75 -8.43
C GLY A 300 -25.67 -0.86 -7.85
N MET A 301 -25.73 0.41 -8.19
CA MET A 301 -24.73 1.41 -7.79
C MET A 301 -24.69 1.61 -6.26
N TRP A 302 -25.84 1.72 -5.60
CA TRP A 302 -25.90 2.03 -4.17
C TRP A 302 -25.38 0.92 -3.27
N PRO A 303 -25.80 -0.37 -3.43
CA PRO A 303 -25.18 -1.47 -2.69
C PRO A 303 -23.69 -1.53 -2.84
N LEU A 304 -23.19 -1.38 -4.08
CA LEU A 304 -21.75 -1.40 -4.36
C LEU A 304 -21.02 -0.22 -3.69
N ALA A 305 -21.59 0.98 -3.70
CA ALA A 305 -21.04 2.16 -3.05
C ALA A 305 -20.96 2.01 -1.52
N ILE A 306 -22.00 1.43 -0.90
CA ILE A 306 -22.03 1.15 0.54
C ILE A 306 -20.97 0.10 0.89
N LEU A 307 -20.93 -1.02 0.17
CA LEU A 307 -19.95 -2.09 0.39
C LEU A 307 -18.51 -1.59 0.21
N LEU A 308 -18.27 -0.75 -0.80
CA LEU A 308 -16.98 -0.12 -1.02
C LEU A 308 -16.58 0.82 0.14
N THR A 309 -17.55 1.59 0.66
CA THR A 309 -17.32 2.46 1.82
C THR A 309 -16.93 1.64 3.04
N LEU A 310 -17.66 0.56 3.33
CA LEU A 310 -17.39 -0.35 4.44
C LEU A 310 -16.03 -1.07 4.26
N PHE A 311 -15.68 -1.43 3.01
CA PHE A 311 -14.38 -1.97 2.68
C PHE A 311 -13.27 -0.99 3.07
N PHE A 312 -13.36 0.28 2.64
CA PHE A 312 -12.35 1.28 2.97
C PHE A 312 -12.28 1.60 4.46
N VAL A 313 -13.40 1.57 5.19
CA VAL A 313 -13.39 1.70 6.66
C VAL A 313 -12.53 0.59 7.27
N ALA A 314 -12.79 -0.66 6.94
CA ALA A 314 -12.05 -1.80 7.46
C ALA A 314 -10.57 -1.76 7.01
N PHE A 315 -10.34 -1.50 5.73
CA PHE A 315 -9.01 -1.40 5.13
C PHE A 315 -8.15 -0.35 5.83
N ASN A 316 -8.65 0.88 5.97
CA ASN A 316 -7.88 1.98 6.55
C ASN A 316 -7.58 1.75 8.04
N VAL A 317 -8.52 1.17 8.80
CA VAL A 317 -8.29 0.78 10.21
C VAL A 317 -7.19 -0.27 10.31
N LEU A 318 -7.23 -1.30 9.47
CA LEU A 318 -6.23 -2.37 9.46
C LEU A 318 -4.87 -1.88 8.98
N GLU A 319 -4.83 -1.08 7.90
CA GLU A 319 -3.60 -0.51 7.36
C GLU A 319 -2.89 0.42 8.35
N ALA A 320 -3.65 1.16 9.16
CA ALA A 320 -3.07 2.02 10.20
C ALA A 320 -2.61 1.23 11.43
N THR A 321 -3.30 0.15 11.80
CA THR A 321 -3.01 -0.58 13.05
C THR A 321 -1.94 -1.65 12.89
N GLN A 322 -1.82 -2.32 11.74
CA GLN A 322 -0.86 -3.41 11.53
C GLN A 322 0.60 -2.97 11.67
N PRO A 323 1.11 -1.92 10.99
CA PRO A 323 2.49 -1.49 11.14
C PRO A 323 2.81 -1.02 12.57
N SER A 324 1.84 -0.36 13.23
CA SER A 324 1.96 0.03 14.64
C SER A 324 2.14 -1.22 15.54
N TRP A 325 1.35 -2.24 15.30
CA TRP A 325 1.44 -3.48 16.08
C TRP A 325 2.76 -4.22 15.82
N ILE A 326 3.19 -4.37 14.56
CA ILE A 326 4.49 -4.98 14.22
C ILE A 326 5.64 -4.26 14.94
N SER A 327 5.67 -2.93 14.90
CA SER A 327 6.75 -2.15 15.51
C SER A 327 6.86 -2.32 17.03
N ARG A 328 5.76 -2.75 17.68
CA ARG A 328 5.72 -3.03 19.14
C ARG A 328 6.08 -4.46 19.50
N VAL A 329 5.79 -5.42 18.61
CA VAL A 329 6.06 -6.85 18.82
C VAL A 329 7.46 -7.23 18.36
N ALA A 330 7.97 -6.57 17.33
CA ALA A 330 9.30 -6.86 16.80
C ALA A 330 10.41 -6.49 17.81
N PRO A 331 11.42 -7.36 17.98
CA PRO A 331 12.59 -7.06 18.80
C PRO A 331 13.25 -5.74 18.35
N PRO A 332 13.77 -4.92 19.27
CA PRO A 332 14.32 -3.59 18.93
C PRO A 332 15.37 -3.62 17.82
N HIS A 333 16.26 -4.64 17.83
CA HIS A 333 17.32 -4.81 16.83
C HIS A 333 16.83 -5.40 15.49
N ALA A 334 15.61 -5.99 15.44
CA ALA A 334 15.06 -6.66 14.27
C ALA A 334 13.84 -5.93 13.66
N LYS A 335 13.51 -4.72 14.13
CA LYS A 335 12.34 -3.96 13.61
C LYS A 335 12.39 -3.71 12.12
N GLY A 336 13.58 -3.36 11.59
CA GLY A 336 13.76 -3.16 10.16
C GLY A 336 13.50 -4.43 9.35
N THR A 337 14.02 -5.58 9.82
CA THR A 337 13.79 -6.90 9.21
C THR A 337 12.31 -7.28 9.25
N ALA A 338 11.63 -7.03 10.39
CA ALA A 338 10.20 -7.34 10.53
C ALA A 338 9.34 -6.51 9.56
N LEU A 339 9.61 -5.21 9.42
CA LEU A 339 8.92 -4.35 8.46
C LEU A 339 9.29 -4.69 7.00
N GLY A 340 10.52 -5.15 6.75
CA GLY A 340 10.93 -5.63 5.43
C GLY A 340 10.12 -6.86 4.99
N ILE A 341 9.98 -7.86 5.87
CA ILE A 341 9.16 -9.05 5.62
C ILE A 341 7.68 -8.65 5.45
N TYR A 342 7.17 -7.75 6.28
CA TYR A 342 5.83 -7.21 6.17
C TYR A 342 5.57 -6.59 4.80
N ASN A 343 6.44 -5.71 4.33
CA ASN A 343 6.32 -5.05 3.02
C ASN A 343 6.47 -6.06 1.86
N THR A 344 7.28 -7.10 2.02
CA THR A 344 7.39 -8.18 1.03
C THR A 344 6.08 -8.94 0.91
N LEU A 345 5.46 -9.33 2.03
CA LEU A 345 4.17 -10.03 2.02
C LEU A 345 3.02 -9.14 1.55
N GLN A 346 3.06 -7.84 1.86
CA GLN A 346 2.19 -6.85 1.25
C GLN A 346 2.26 -6.89 -0.29
N SER A 347 3.48 -6.88 -0.82
CA SER A 347 3.70 -6.88 -2.27
C SER A 347 3.28 -8.21 -2.93
N ILE A 348 3.47 -9.35 -2.25
CA ILE A 348 2.95 -10.65 -2.70
C ILE A 348 1.42 -10.62 -2.71
N GLY A 349 0.78 -10.03 -1.70
CA GLY A 349 -0.66 -9.85 -1.65
C GLY A 349 -1.18 -9.03 -2.83
N LEU A 350 -0.53 -7.90 -3.14
CA LEU A 350 -0.86 -7.06 -4.30
C LEU A 350 -0.79 -7.85 -5.61
N PHE A 351 0.29 -8.63 -5.81
CA PHE A 351 0.45 -9.45 -7.00
C PHE A 351 -0.63 -10.52 -7.12
N LEU A 352 -0.76 -11.35 -6.07
CA LEU A 352 -1.71 -12.46 -6.09
C LEU A 352 -3.17 -11.97 -6.15
N GLY A 353 -3.48 -10.82 -5.54
CA GLY A 353 -4.80 -10.21 -5.64
C GLY A 353 -5.19 -9.87 -7.08
N GLY A 354 -4.28 -9.26 -7.84
CA GLY A 354 -4.50 -9.00 -9.26
C GLY A 354 -4.56 -10.29 -10.09
N ALA A 355 -3.54 -11.13 -9.98
CA ALA A 355 -3.40 -12.35 -10.79
C ALA A 355 -4.53 -13.37 -10.52
N LEU A 356 -4.77 -13.71 -9.25
CA LEU A 356 -5.84 -14.65 -8.86
C LEU A 356 -7.22 -14.00 -9.04
N GLY A 357 -7.37 -12.72 -8.71
CA GLY A 357 -8.63 -12.00 -8.91
C GLY A 357 -9.06 -12.02 -10.37
N GLY A 358 -8.15 -11.66 -11.28
CA GLY A 358 -8.40 -11.71 -12.71
C GLY A 358 -8.66 -13.14 -13.24
N TRP A 359 -7.86 -14.12 -12.80
CA TRP A 359 -8.04 -15.52 -13.18
C TRP A 359 -9.39 -16.08 -12.72
N LEU A 360 -9.79 -15.79 -11.50
CA LEU A 360 -11.08 -16.22 -10.94
C LEU A 360 -12.24 -15.59 -11.71
N VAL A 361 -12.17 -14.30 -12.02
CA VAL A 361 -13.20 -13.62 -12.84
C VAL A 361 -13.33 -14.28 -14.19
N GLN A 362 -12.20 -14.61 -14.85
CA GLN A 362 -12.16 -15.19 -16.18
C GLN A 362 -12.74 -16.62 -16.23
N ASN A 363 -12.39 -17.46 -15.25
CA ASN A 363 -12.62 -18.92 -15.34
C ASN A 363 -13.79 -19.41 -14.47
N VAL A 364 -14.15 -18.67 -13.40
CA VAL A 364 -15.15 -19.09 -12.43
C VAL A 364 -16.30 -18.08 -12.34
N GLY A 365 -15.99 -16.80 -12.51
CA GLY A 365 -16.93 -15.70 -12.45
C GLY A 365 -16.68 -14.72 -11.30
N PRO A 366 -17.29 -13.52 -11.35
CA PRO A 366 -17.00 -12.41 -10.43
C PRO A 366 -17.21 -12.75 -8.95
N GLY A 367 -18.24 -13.53 -8.60
CA GLY A 367 -18.53 -13.93 -7.22
C GLY A 367 -17.42 -14.75 -6.54
N SER A 368 -16.60 -15.46 -7.32
CA SER A 368 -15.49 -16.27 -6.79
C SER A 368 -14.42 -15.44 -6.09
N VAL A 369 -14.23 -14.20 -6.50
CA VAL A 369 -13.29 -13.27 -5.85
C VAL A 369 -13.75 -12.93 -4.44
N SER A 370 -15.03 -12.70 -4.26
CA SER A 370 -15.63 -12.45 -2.93
C SER A 370 -15.56 -13.70 -2.05
N LEU A 371 -15.74 -14.90 -2.61
CA LEU A 371 -15.56 -16.16 -1.87
C LEU A 371 -14.10 -16.34 -1.42
N LEU A 372 -13.13 -16.05 -2.28
CA LEU A 372 -11.70 -16.06 -1.90
C LEU A 372 -11.43 -15.06 -0.78
N GLY A 373 -11.91 -13.82 -0.92
CA GLY A 373 -11.76 -12.78 0.09
C GLY A 373 -12.41 -13.14 1.43
N GLY A 374 -13.62 -13.70 1.39
CA GLY A 374 -14.34 -14.22 2.57
C GLY A 374 -13.56 -15.34 3.27
N GLY A 375 -13.08 -16.33 2.51
CA GLY A 375 -12.24 -17.41 3.03
C GLY A 375 -10.97 -16.91 3.70
N LEU A 376 -10.27 -15.95 3.07
CA LEU A 376 -9.08 -15.32 3.66
C LEU A 376 -9.43 -14.55 4.94
N ALA A 377 -10.55 -13.82 4.98
CA ALA A 377 -10.99 -13.09 6.16
C ALA A 377 -11.31 -14.03 7.33
N VAL A 378 -11.94 -15.20 7.07
CA VAL A 378 -12.20 -16.24 8.09
C VAL A 378 -10.89 -16.78 8.65
N VAL A 379 -9.95 -17.19 7.77
CA VAL A 379 -8.61 -17.68 8.21
C VAL A 379 -7.91 -16.60 9.02
N TRP A 380 -7.95 -15.35 8.56
CA TRP A 380 -7.33 -14.23 9.27
C TRP A 380 -7.96 -14.01 10.64
N LEU A 381 -9.27 -14.08 10.77
CA LEU A 381 -9.97 -13.93 12.05
C LEU A 381 -9.57 -15.04 13.04
N ILE A 382 -9.45 -16.28 12.56
CA ILE A 382 -8.95 -17.41 13.37
C ILE A 382 -7.53 -17.13 13.86
N LEU A 383 -6.62 -16.72 12.98
CA LEU A 383 -5.25 -16.39 13.35
C LEU A 383 -5.18 -15.18 14.32
N ALA A 384 -5.99 -14.16 14.08
CA ALA A 384 -6.04 -12.94 14.89
C ALA A 384 -6.66 -13.20 16.28
N SER A 385 -7.54 -14.18 16.43
CA SER A 385 -8.13 -14.55 17.73
C SER A 385 -7.05 -14.96 18.75
N GLY A 386 -5.99 -15.64 18.29
CA GLY A 386 -4.85 -16.04 19.11
C GLY A 386 -3.76 -14.98 19.31
N MET A 387 -3.96 -13.73 18.81
CA MET A 387 -2.99 -12.66 19.00
C MET A 387 -3.09 -12.02 20.38
N VAL A 388 -1.94 -11.62 20.93
CA VAL A 388 -1.84 -10.87 22.19
C VAL A 388 -1.69 -9.39 21.86
N ALA A 389 -2.59 -8.56 22.41
CA ALA A 389 -2.51 -7.10 22.20
C ALA A 389 -1.19 -6.54 22.76
N PRO A 390 -0.52 -5.63 22.06
CA PRO A 390 0.67 -4.99 22.61
C PRO A 390 0.30 -4.15 23.84
N ALA A 391 1.24 -4.05 24.78
CA ALA A 391 1.04 -3.22 25.97
C ALA A 391 0.70 -1.78 25.57
N THR A 392 -0.31 -1.19 26.22
CA THR A 392 -0.65 0.23 26.04
C THR A 392 0.55 1.09 26.43
N ARG A 393 0.95 2.02 25.58
CA ARG A 393 1.84 3.11 26.00
C ARG A 393 1.12 3.89 27.11
N ARG A 394 1.49 3.66 28.36
CA ARG A 394 1.17 4.63 29.41
C ARG A 394 1.82 5.94 28.98
N VAL A 395 1.03 6.91 28.57
CA VAL A 395 1.47 8.31 28.55
C VAL A 395 1.83 8.57 29.99
N ALA A 396 3.13 8.73 30.28
CA ALA A 396 3.55 9.23 31.58
C ALA A 396 2.83 10.57 31.74
N ALA A 397 1.90 10.61 32.67
CA ALA A 397 1.28 11.86 33.09
C ALA A 397 2.43 12.75 33.61
N ALA A 398 2.71 13.81 32.87
CA ALA A 398 3.54 14.92 33.31
C ALA A 398 2.75 15.78 34.28
#